data_5c4eb494e7a59e2630f5fe1f9b6e7081
#
_entry.id   5c4eb494e7a59e2630f5fe1f9b6e7081
#
_cell.length_a   1.000
_cell.length_b   1.000
_cell.length_c   1.000
_cell.angle_alpha   90.00
_cell.angle_beta   90.00
_cell.angle_gamma   90.00
#
_symmetry.space_group_name_H-M   'P 1'
#
loop_
_entity.id
_entity.type
_entity.pdbx_description
1 polymer ?
#
loop_
_entity_poly.entity_id
_entity_poly.type
_entity_poly.pdbx_seq_one_letter_code
_entity_poly.pdbx_strand_id
1 'polypeptide(L)'
;RSLKAAFYSAIQDDCIRKNPFDFHINTVIEDDTEPKIPLSPMQEESLLAFVKSDKVYYKYYDELIILLGTGLRISEFCGLTDRDIDFENRTINVDHQLQYSGKKSYRIETPKTDNGIRKIPMSDRVLEALQRVIQNRKSSDFMVDGYTGFLFLTRNGTPQNYINYDIMFRRLVEKYNKSHEEALPTVTTPHTLRHTFCTNMANAGMNPKALQYLMGHANITMTLNYYAHATFDSAQAEFFRLAA
;
A
#
# COMPACT_ATOMS: atom_id res chain seq x y z
N ARG A 1 -16.50 16.98 -0.90
CA ARG A 1 -16.23 17.42 -2.30
C ARG A 1 -17.52 17.58 -3.09
N SER A 2 -18.48 16.66 -3.01
CA SER A 2 -19.73 16.67 -3.78
C SER A 2 -20.61 17.90 -3.49
N LEU A 3 -20.78 18.28 -2.22
CA LEU A 3 -21.54 19.48 -1.84
C LEU A 3 -20.93 20.76 -2.43
N LYS A 4 -19.60 20.95 -2.29
CA LYS A 4 -18.93 22.13 -2.84
C LYS A 4 -19.12 22.25 -4.36
N ALA A 5 -19.07 21.13 -5.09
CA ALA A 5 -19.33 21.10 -6.53
C ALA A 5 -20.78 21.44 -6.88
N ALA A 6 -21.76 20.86 -6.16
CA ALA A 6 -23.17 21.15 -6.37
C ALA A 6 -23.50 22.64 -6.16
N PHE A 7 -22.90 23.28 -5.14
CA PHE A 7 -23.08 24.71 -4.91
C PHE A 7 -22.38 25.59 -5.95
N TYR A 8 -21.29 25.12 -6.59
CA TYR A 8 -20.75 25.83 -7.75
C TYR A 8 -21.65 25.75 -8.97
N SER A 9 -22.31 24.60 -9.22
CA SER A 9 -23.35 24.53 -10.27
C SER A 9 -24.51 25.49 -9.97
N ALA A 10 -24.99 25.57 -8.72
CA ALA A 10 -26.04 26.49 -8.32
C ALA A 10 -25.65 27.99 -8.51
N ILE A 11 -24.34 28.33 -8.43
CA ILE A 11 -23.82 29.66 -8.78
C ILE A 11 -23.92 29.87 -10.29
N GLN A 12 -23.51 28.87 -11.10
CA GLN A 12 -23.56 28.93 -12.56
C GLN A 12 -24.98 29.07 -13.08
N ASP A 13 -25.97 28.50 -12.35
CA ASP A 13 -27.39 28.58 -12.64
C ASP A 13 -28.07 29.81 -12.00
N ASP A 14 -27.31 30.79 -11.49
CA ASP A 14 -27.79 32.01 -10.82
C ASP A 14 -28.72 31.77 -9.62
N CYS A 15 -28.74 30.55 -9.07
CA CYS A 15 -29.57 30.20 -7.92
C CYS A 15 -29.08 30.80 -6.61
N ILE A 16 -27.74 30.98 -6.49
CA ILE A 16 -27.08 31.55 -5.30
C ILE A 16 -25.89 32.44 -5.71
N ARG A 17 -25.55 33.41 -4.88
CA ARG A 17 -24.48 34.37 -5.17
C ARG A 17 -23.11 33.93 -4.72
N LYS A 18 -22.99 33.06 -3.73
CA LYS A 18 -21.74 32.59 -3.14
C LYS A 18 -21.87 31.13 -2.73
N ASN A 19 -20.78 30.40 -2.85
CA ASN A 19 -20.71 29.02 -2.35
C ASN A 19 -20.43 29.05 -0.83
N PRO A 20 -21.39 28.59 0.02
CA PRO A 20 -21.20 28.57 1.48
C PRO A 20 -20.10 27.59 1.93
N PHE A 21 -19.65 26.70 1.04
CA PHE A 21 -18.57 25.73 1.29
C PHE A 21 -17.22 26.18 0.69
N ASP A 22 -17.09 27.45 0.24
CA ASP A 22 -15.86 27.98 -0.34
C ASP A 22 -14.86 28.43 0.73
N PHE A 23 -14.49 27.48 1.58
CA PHE A 23 -13.46 27.63 2.59
C PHE A 23 -12.59 26.37 2.62
N HIS A 24 -11.40 26.47 3.17
CA HIS A 24 -10.57 25.31 3.45
C HIS A 24 -10.99 24.73 4.80
N ILE A 25 -11.37 23.43 4.82
CA ILE A 25 -11.85 22.78 6.03
C ILE A 25 -10.85 22.87 7.19
N ASN A 26 -9.56 22.81 6.87
CA ASN A 26 -8.45 22.90 7.84
C ASN A 26 -8.31 24.29 8.49
N THR A 27 -9.04 25.32 7.99
CA THR A 27 -9.10 26.64 8.65
C THR A 27 -10.20 26.72 9.71
N VAL A 28 -11.08 25.73 9.76
CA VAL A 28 -12.27 25.70 10.63
C VAL A 28 -12.20 24.53 11.61
N ILE A 29 -11.62 23.43 11.19
CA ILE A 29 -11.45 22.21 11.99
C ILE A 29 -9.96 21.92 12.03
N GLU A 30 -9.41 21.78 13.23
CA GLU A 30 -8.04 21.30 13.40
C GLU A 30 -7.92 19.89 12.84
N ASP A 31 -6.81 19.63 12.13
CA ASP A 31 -6.51 18.28 11.64
C ASP A 31 -5.92 17.47 12.80
N ASP A 32 -6.77 16.73 13.49
CA ASP A 32 -6.43 15.81 14.57
C ASP A 32 -6.02 14.41 14.06
N THR A 33 -5.80 14.29 12.76
CA THR A 33 -5.39 13.02 12.16
C THR A 33 -3.97 12.68 12.61
N GLU A 34 -3.82 11.60 13.36
CA GLU A 34 -2.48 11.11 13.71
C GLU A 34 -1.68 10.80 12.43
N PRO A 35 -0.45 11.35 12.31
CA PRO A 35 0.39 11.06 11.17
C PRO A 35 0.71 9.57 11.13
N LYS A 36 0.55 8.97 9.97
CA LYS A 36 0.92 7.56 9.76
C LYS A 36 2.44 7.46 9.76
N ILE A 37 2.98 6.94 10.85
CA ILE A 37 4.42 6.77 11.05
C ILE A 37 4.85 5.48 10.33
N PRO A 38 5.86 5.53 9.44
CA PRO A 38 6.44 4.33 8.85
C PRO A 38 7.16 3.52 9.92
N LEU A 39 7.28 2.22 9.72
CA LEU A 39 8.10 1.39 10.60
C LEU A 39 9.58 1.75 10.44
N SER A 40 10.32 1.81 11.55
CA SER A 40 11.77 1.87 11.51
C SER A 40 12.35 0.57 10.94
N PRO A 41 13.58 0.57 10.40
CA PRO A 41 14.22 -0.68 9.94
C PRO A 41 14.25 -1.78 11.01
N MET A 42 14.48 -1.40 12.28
CA MET A 42 14.49 -2.32 13.41
C MET A 42 13.08 -2.88 13.70
N GLN A 43 12.04 -2.05 13.64
CA GLN A 43 10.65 -2.48 13.80
C GLN A 43 10.21 -3.41 12.65
N GLU A 44 10.63 -3.12 11.41
CA GLU A 44 10.34 -3.98 10.26
C GLU A 44 10.96 -5.38 10.44
N GLU A 45 12.25 -5.43 10.81
CA GLU A 45 12.96 -6.68 11.02
C GLU A 45 12.37 -7.48 12.21
N SER A 46 12.08 -6.82 13.31
CA SER A 46 11.49 -7.43 14.49
C SER A 46 10.08 -7.96 14.23
N LEU A 47 9.25 -7.20 13.49
CA LEU A 47 7.92 -7.66 13.06
C LEU A 47 8.01 -8.92 12.21
N LEU A 48 8.92 -8.95 11.24
CA LEU A 48 9.10 -10.11 10.36
C LEU A 48 9.63 -11.32 11.12
N ALA A 49 10.55 -11.13 12.06
CA ALA A 49 11.05 -12.20 12.92
C ALA A 49 9.94 -12.78 13.81
N PHE A 50 9.12 -11.90 14.39
CA PHE A 50 7.95 -12.32 15.18
C PHE A 50 6.96 -13.12 14.33
N VAL A 51 6.57 -12.60 13.17
CA VAL A 51 5.62 -13.27 12.28
C VAL A 51 6.14 -14.64 11.84
N LYS A 52 7.43 -14.74 11.51
CA LYS A 52 8.06 -16.00 11.08
C LYS A 52 8.02 -17.08 12.16
N SER A 53 8.12 -16.71 13.43
CA SER A 53 8.14 -17.62 14.57
C SER A 53 6.77 -17.91 15.18
N ASP A 54 5.76 -17.09 14.89
CA ASP A 54 4.43 -17.18 15.50
C ASP A 54 3.56 -18.27 14.86
N LYS A 55 2.97 -19.15 15.68
CA LYS A 55 2.14 -20.28 15.22
C LYS A 55 0.88 -19.88 14.45
N VAL A 56 0.40 -18.65 14.61
CA VAL A 56 -0.82 -18.14 13.96
C VAL A 56 -0.48 -17.31 12.73
N TYR A 57 0.55 -16.46 12.84
CA TYR A 57 0.86 -15.45 11.83
C TYR A 57 1.93 -15.88 10.84
N TYR A 58 2.68 -17.00 11.05
CA TYR A 58 3.73 -17.45 10.14
C TYR A 58 3.27 -17.58 8.66
N LYS A 59 2.00 -17.93 8.45
CA LYS A 59 1.40 -18.06 7.13
C LYS A 59 1.30 -16.74 6.36
N TYR A 60 1.39 -15.59 7.04
CA TYR A 60 1.38 -14.26 6.44
C TYR A 60 2.79 -13.71 6.20
N TYR A 61 3.83 -14.48 6.53
CA TYR A 61 5.21 -14.02 6.44
C TYR A 61 5.60 -13.56 5.03
N ASP A 62 5.31 -14.39 4.02
CA ASP A 62 5.59 -14.06 2.63
C ASP A 62 4.72 -12.90 2.11
N GLU A 63 3.48 -12.80 2.57
CA GLU A 63 2.57 -11.70 2.26
C GLU A 63 3.10 -10.35 2.79
N LEU A 64 3.64 -10.34 4.02
CA LEU A 64 4.27 -9.13 4.59
C LEU A 64 5.54 -8.74 3.82
N ILE A 65 6.38 -9.72 3.43
CA ILE A 65 7.55 -9.47 2.59
C ILE A 65 7.16 -8.81 1.28
N ILE A 66 6.12 -9.31 0.61
CA ILE A 66 5.65 -8.76 -0.66
C ILE A 66 5.13 -7.33 -0.45
N LEU A 67 4.30 -7.08 0.56
CA LEU A 67 3.77 -5.75 0.85
C LEU A 67 4.88 -4.74 1.18
N LEU A 68 5.85 -5.12 2.03
CA LEU A 68 7.00 -4.28 2.40
C LEU A 68 7.98 -4.06 1.23
N GLY A 69 8.11 -5.02 0.33
CA GLY A 69 9.06 -4.96 -0.78
C GLY A 69 8.51 -4.38 -2.08
N THR A 70 7.20 -4.11 -2.16
CA THR A 70 6.56 -3.63 -3.40
C THR A 70 5.78 -2.34 -3.24
N GLY A 71 5.35 -2.01 -2.02
CA GLY A 71 4.51 -0.86 -1.74
C GLY A 71 3.13 -0.92 -2.41
N LEU A 72 2.63 -2.09 -2.78
CA LEU A 72 1.29 -2.28 -3.34
C LEU A 72 0.19 -1.72 -2.42
N ARG A 73 -0.88 -1.17 -3.01
CA ARG A 73 -2.10 -0.92 -2.25
C ARG A 73 -2.74 -2.25 -1.88
N ILE A 74 -3.38 -2.33 -0.72
CA ILE A 74 -3.98 -3.59 -0.27
C ILE A 74 -5.01 -4.16 -1.25
N SER A 75 -5.78 -3.31 -1.94
CA SER A 75 -6.72 -3.74 -2.97
C SER A 75 -6.03 -4.27 -4.24
N GLU A 76 -4.90 -3.68 -4.64
CA GLU A 76 -4.05 -4.18 -5.73
C GLU A 76 -3.45 -5.53 -5.33
N PHE A 77 -2.88 -5.61 -4.11
CA PHE A 77 -2.31 -6.85 -3.57
C PHE A 77 -3.33 -7.99 -3.52
N CYS A 78 -4.52 -7.75 -2.99
CA CYS A 78 -5.60 -8.76 -2.96
C CYS A 78 -6.07 -9.17 -4.36
N GLY A 79 -5.92 -8.30 -5.34
CA GLY A 79 -6.29 -8.55 -6.73
C GLY A 79 -5.27 -9.36 -7.53
N LEU A 80 -4.03 -9.50 -7.05
CA LEU A 80 -2.99 -10.20 -7.80
C LEU A 80 -3.38 -11.64 -8.14
N THR A 81 -3.14 -11.97 -9.40
CA THR A 81 -3.31 -13.31 -9.96
C THR A 81 -1.96 -13.87 -10.43
N ASP A 82 -1.89 -15.15 -10.78
CA ASP A 82 -0.69 -15.75 -11.35
C ASP A 82 -0.26 -15.12 -12.69
N ARG A 83 -1.21 -14.55 -13.44
CA ARG A 83 -0.94 -13.88 -14.72
C ARG A 83 -0.21 -12.55 -14.56
N ASP A 84 -0.25 -11.96 -13.37
CA ASP A 84 0.38 -10.66 -13.08
C ASP A 84 1.86 -10.81 -12.73
N ILE A 85 2.33 -12.03 -12.53
CA ILE A 85 3.71 -12.31 -12.08
C ILE A 85 4.55 -12.80 -13.24
N ASP A 86 5.49 -11.99 -13.66
CA ASP A 86 6.50 -12.35 -14.66
C ASP A 86 7.82 -12.66 -13.96
N PHE A 87 8.07 -13.95 -13.73
CA PHE A 87 9.28 -14.42 -13.09
C PHE A 87 10.53 -14.27 -13.95
N GLU A 88 10.39 -14.34 -15.26
CA GLU A 88 11.51 -14.21 -16.21
C GLU A 88 12.06 -12.77 -16.19
N ASN A 89 11.17 -11.77 -16.33
CA ASN A 89 11.52 -10.36 -16.28
C ASN A 89 11.54 -9.77 -14.87
N ARG A 90 11.22 -10.57 -13.86
CA ARG A 90 11.14 -10.16 -12.45
C ARG A 90 10.25 -8.94 -12.24
N THR A 91 9.04 -8.97 -12.77
CA THR A 91 8.08 -7.86 -12.64
C THR A 91 6.71 -8.33 -12.19
N ILE A 92 6.03 -7.48 -11.43
CA ILE A 92 4.62 -7.59 -11.07
C ILE A 92 3.86 -6.59 -11.92
N ASN A 93 2.89 -7.03 -12.69
CA ASN A 93 1.96 -6.16 -13.41
C ASN A 93 0.83 -5.71 -12.49
N VAL A 94 0.57 -4.41 -12.44
CA VAL A 94 -0.49 -3.83 -11.63
C VAL A 94 -1.40 -3.04 -12.56
N ASP A 95 -2.50 -3.63 -12.99
CA ASP A 95 -3.47 -3.03 -13.91
C ASP A 95 -4.91 -3.11 -13.40
N HIS A 96 -5.10 -3.74 -12.25
CA HIS A 96 -6.40 -3.90 -11.61
C HIS A 96 -6.30 -3.97 -10.08
N GLN A 97 -7.45 -3.91 -9.43
CA GLN A 97 -7.58 -4.04 -7.98
C GLN A 97 -8.84 -4.79 -7.61
N LEU A 98 -8.80 -5.56 -6.54
CA LEU A 98 -9.96 -6.25 -5.99
C LEU A 98 -10.71 -5.35 -5.01
N GLN A 99 -11.96 -5.06 -5.31
CA GLN A 99 -12.88 -4.36 -4.41
C GLN A 99 -13.79 -5.36 -3.70
N TYR A 100 -14.06 -5.09 -2.43
CA TYR A 100 -14.98 -5.85 -1.62
C TYR A 100 -15.96 -4.93 -0.92
N SER A 101 -17.26 -5.04 -1.27
CA SER A 101 -18.31 -4.14 -0.76
C SER A 101 -19.06 -4.68 0.47
N GLY A 102 -18.56 -5.74 1.10
CA GLY A 102 -19.32 -6.51 2.08
C GLY A 102 -20.33 -7.44 1.39
N LYS A 103 -21.24 -8.07 2.12
CA LYS A 103 -22.25 -9.01 1.58
C LYS A 103 -21.68 -10.06 0.59
N LYS A 104 -20.39 -10.42 0.72
CA LYS A 104 -19.64 -11.33 -0.16
C LYS A 104 -19.57 -10.88 -1.63
N SER A 105 -19.72 -9.60 -1.90
CA SER A 105 -19.62 -9.05 -3.25
C SER A 105 -18.19 -8.61 -3.53
N TYR A 106 -17.55 -9.31 -4.47
CA TYR A 106 -16.24 -8.97 -5.04
C TYR A 106 -16.42 -8.35 -6.42
N ARG A 107 -15.56 -7.42 -6.76
CA ARG A 107 -15.52 -6.79 -8.09
C ARG A 107 -14.08 -6.43 -8.43
N ILE A 108 -13.70 -6.57 -9.70
CA ILE A 108 -12.45 -6.02 -10.22
C ILE A 108 -12.70 -4.60 -10.70
N GLU A 109 -11.82 -3.69 -10.31
CA GLU A 109 -11.81 -2.32 -10.82
C GLU A 109 -10.44 -2.02 -11.43
N THR A 110 -10.45 -1.37 -12.59
CA THR A 110 -9.23 -0.79 -13.16
C THR A 110 -8.82 0.46 -12.35
N PRO A 111 -7.53 0.80 -12.30
CA PRO A 111 -7.09 2.04 -11.68
C PRO A 111 -7.78 3.25 -12.30
N LYS A 112 -8.14 4.23 -11.46
CA LYS A 112 -8.85 5.45 -11.90
C LYS A 112 -7.99 6.39 -12.77
N THR A 113 -6.68 6.17 -12.82
CA THR A 113 -5.71 6.98 -13.57
C THR A 113 -4.69 6.08 -14.22
N ASP A 114 -4.14 6.50 -15.35
CA ASP A 114 -3.08 5.79 -16.08
C ASP A 114 -1.84 5.51 -15.20
N ASN A 115 -1.54 6.40 -14.26
CA ASN A 115 -0.47 6.20 -13.28
C ASN A 115 -0.71 5.00 -12.35
N GLY A 116 -1.93 4.50 -12.26
CA GLY A 116 -2.25 3.28 -11.51
C GLY A 116 -1.80 2.02 -12.22
N ILE A 117 -1.71 2.04 -13.56
CA ILE A 117 -1.21 0.93 -14.37
C ILE A 117 0.31 1.02 -14.44
N ARG A 118 0.98 0.01 -13.89
CA ARG A 118 2.43 0.03 -13.76
C ARG A 118 3.02 -1.36 -13.58
N LYS A 119 4.33 -1.48 -13.83
CA LYS A 119 5.10 -2.67 -13.48
C LYS A 119 5.99 -2.38 -12.28
N ILE A 120 6.03 -3.28 -11.32
CA ILE A 120 6.88 -3.18 -10.13
C ILE A 120 7.98 -4.24 -10.25
N PRO A 121 9.28 -3.88 -10.18
CA PRO A 121 10.36 -4.84 -10.19
C PRO A 121 10.37 -5.64 -8.88
N MET A 122 10.76 -6.91 -8.95
CA MET A 122 10.91 -7.79 -7.81
C MET A 122 12.37 -7.86 -7.35
N SER A 123 12.63 -7.53 -6.09
CA SER A 123 13.87 -7.92 -5.42
C SER A 123 13.93 -9.44 -5.23
N ASP A 124 15.11 -10.00 -4.98
CA ASP A 124 15.25 -11.45 -4.74
C ASP A 124 14.32 -11.92 -3.61
N ARG A 125 14.21 -11.14 -2.54
CA ARG A 125 13.35 -11.44 -1.40
C ARG A 125 11.86 -11.51 -1.78
N VAL A 126 11.38 -10.59 -2.63
CA VAL A 126 10.00 -10.57 -3.14
C VAL A 126 9.76 -11.72 -4.12
N LEU A 127 10.72 -11.98 -5.00
CA LEU A 127 10.68 -13.09 -5.97
C LEU A 127 10.49 -14.44 -5.24
N GLU A 128 11.37 -14.72 -4.26
CA GLU A 128 11.29 -15.94 -3.47
C GLU A 128 9.98 -16.06 -2.69
N ALA A 129 9.50 -14.95 -2.10
CA ALA A 129 8.23 -14.94 -1.39
C ALA A 129 7.05 -15.27 -2.32
N LEU A 130 7.00 -14.69 -3.52
CA LEU A 130 5.98 -15.00 -4.53
C LEU A 130 6.07 -16.44 -5.03
N GLN A 131 7.26 -16.98 -5.23
CA GLN A 131 7.45 -18.39 -5.57
C GLN A 131 6.87 -19.31 -4.50
N ARG A 132 7.16 -19.04 -3.21
CA ARG A 132 6.59 -19.82 -2.11
C ARG A 132 5.07 -19.68 -2.02
N VAL A 133 4.52 -18.48 -2.22
CA VAL A 133 3.06 -18.26 -2.24
C VAL A 133 2.41 -19.09 -3.33
N ILE A 134 2.93 -19.05 -4.56
CA ILE A 134 2.35 -19.79 -5.71
C ILE A 134 2.48 -21.29 -5.50
N GLN A 135 3.63 -21.78 -5.01
CA GLN A 135 3.83 -23.21 -4.74
C GLN A 135 2.91 -23.76 -3.65
N ASN A 136 2.63 -22.96 -2.62
CA ASN A 136 1.87 -23.38 -1.44
C ASN A 136 0.37 -23.03 -1.51
N ARG A 137 -0.05 -22.21 -2.50
CA ARG A 137 -1.45 -21.82 -2.60
C ARG A 137 -2.34 -23.01 -2.97
N LYS A 138 -3.55 -23.02 -2.43
CA LYS A 138 -4.57 -23.97 -2.83
C LYS A 138 -5.12 -23.59 -4.21
N SER A 139 -5.46 -24.60 -5.01
CA SER A 139 -6.23 -24.36 -6.24
C SER A 139 -7.61 -23.81 -5.87
N SER A 140 -8.09 -22.84 -6.66
CA SER A 140 -9.43 -22.29 -6.53
C SER A 140 -9.95 -21.88 -7.90
N ASP A 141 -11.17 -22.31 -8.22
CA ASP A 141 -11.89 -21.93 -9.43
C ASP A 141 -12.71 -20.63 -9.23
N PHE A 142 -12.49 -19.93 -8.11
CA PHE A 142 -13.21 -18.71 -7.81
C PHE A 142 -12.91 -17.64 -8.86
N MET A 143 -13.97 -17.11 -9.47
CA MET A 143 -13.89 -16.11 -10.52
C MET A 143 -14.53 -14.81 -10.08
N VAL A 144 -13.89 -13.68 -10.39
CA VAL A 144 -14.42 -12.33 -10.20
C VAL A 144 -14.25 -11.56 -11.52
N ASP A 145 -15.32 -11.18 -12.14
CA ASP A 145 -15.33 -10.39 -13.39
C ASP A 145 -14.38 -10.93 -14.48
N GLY A 146 -14.30 -12.26 -14.61
CA GLY A 146 -13.43 -12.97 -15.56
C GLY A 146 -12.00 -13.24 -15.08
N TYR A 147 -11.61 -12.75 -13.91
CA TYR A 147 -10.31 -13.02 -13.29
C TYR A 147 -10.37 -14.28 -12.43
N THR A 148 -9.35 -15.12 -12.57
CA THR A 148 -9.14 -16.36 -11.81
C THR A 148 -7.68 -16.43 -11.37
N GLY A 149 -7.33 -17.45 -10.57
CA GLY A 149 -5.93 -17.67 -10.19
C GLY A 149 -5.40 -16.66 -9.16
N PHE A 150 -6.27 -16.09 -8.31
CA PHE A 150 -5.85 -15.18 -7.24
C PHE A 150 -4.79 -15.81 -6.34
N LEU A 151 -3.76 -15.02 -5.99
CA LEU A 151 -2.62 -15.51 -5.22
C LEU A 151 -2.96 -15.70 -3.74
N PHE A 152 -3.74 -14.81 -3.16
CA PHE A 152 -4.04 -14.78 -1.74
C PHE A 152 -5.48 -15.20 -1.49
N LEU A 153 -5.63 -16.39 -0.91
CA LEU A 153 -6.94 -17.01 -0.72
C LEU A 153 -7.28 -17.15 0.77
N THR A 154 -8.55 -17.04 1.06
CA THR A 154 -9.11 -17.40 2.37
C THR A 154 -9.12 -18.94 2.53
N ARG A 155 -9.43 -19.41 3.74
CA ARG A 155 -9.62 -20.84 4.01
C ARG A 155 -10.68 -21.49 3.12
N ASN A 156 -11.66 -20.72 2.68
CA ASN A 156 -12.78 -21.18 1.85
C ASN A 156 -12.52 -21.06 0.34
N GLY A 157 -11.29 -20.73 -0.08
CA GLY A 157 -10.92 -20.61 -1.48
C GLY A 157 -11.39 -19.31 -2.16
N THR A 158 -11.97 -18.35 -1.43
CA THR A 158 -12.27 -17.02 -1.95
C THR A 158 -11.05 -16.11 -1.85
N PRO A 159 -10.90 -15.10 -2.70
CA PRO A 159 -9.82 -14.13 -2.54
C PRO A 159 -9.84 -13.44 -1.18
N GLN A 160 -8.66 -13.20 -0.62
CA GLN A 160 -8.51 -12.31 0.53
C GLN A 160 -8.96 -10.90 0.15
N ASN A 161 -9.38 -10.12 1.14
CA ASN A 161 -9.80 -8.75 0.94
C ASN A 161 -9.22 -7.84 2.02
N TYR A 162 -9.33 -6.54 1.80
CA TYR A 162 -8.77 -5.53 2.70
C TYR A 162 -9.28 -5.65 4.15
N ILE A 163 -10.55 -6.04 4.38
CA ILE A 163 -11.11 -6.19 5.73
C ILE A 163 -10.41 -7.31 6.49
N ASN A 164 -10.11 -8.43 5.80
CA ASN A 164 -9.41 -9.56 6.40
C ASN A 164 -8.01 -9.14 6.88
N TYR A 165 -7.31 -8.34 6.05
CA TYR A 165 -5.99 -7.81 6.42
C TYR A 165 -6.07 -6.78 7.55
N ASP A 166 -7.02 -5.87 7.55
CA ASP A 166 -7.19 -4.90 8.65
C ASP A 166 -7.44 -5.60 9.98
N ILE A 167 -8.30 -6.63 9.99
CA ILE A 167 -8.54 -7.44 11.20
C ILE A 167 -7.28 -8.21 11.60
N MET A 168 -6.58 -8.80 10.63
CA MET A 168 -5.34 -9.55 10.87
C MET A 168 -4.27 -8.63 11.45
N PHE A 169 -4.01 -7.46 10.84
CA PHE A 169 -2.99 -6.52 11.30
C PHE A 169 -3.28 -5.99 12.71
N ARG A 170 -4.52 -5.60 12.99
CA ARG A 170 -4.90 -5.15 14.34
C ARG A 170 -4.55 -6.20 15.39
N ARG A 171 -4.95 -7.46 15.18
CA ARG A 171 -4.68 -8.56 16.12
C ARG A 171 -3.19 -8.92 16.20
N LEU A 172 -2.47 -8.83 15.07
CA LEU A 172 -1.04 -9.05 15.00
C LEU A 172 -0.29 -8.03 15.86
N VAL A 173 -0.59 -6.74 15.66
CA VAL A 173 0.03 -5.63 16.41
C VAL A 173 -0.30 -5.72 17.89
N GLU A 174 -1.55 -5.98 18.25
CA GLU A 174 -1.94 -6.20 19.64
C GLU A 174 -1.15 -7.34 20.30
N LYS A 175 -0.93 -8.43 19.58
CA LYS A 175 -0.16 -9.58 20.10
C LYS A 175 1.33 -9.26 20.19
N TYR A 176 1.90 -8.62 19.17
CA TYR A 176 3.29 -8.19 19.15
C TYR A 176 3.59 -7.26 20.33
N ASN A 177 2.80 -6.20 20.50
CA ASN A 177 3.00 -5.18 21.52
C ASN A 177 2.86 -5.73 22.97
N LYS A 178 2.18 -6.86 23.15
CA LYS A 178 2.13 -7.56 24.46
C LYS A 178 3.41 -8.31 24.80
N SER A 179 4.24 -8.62 23.82
CA SER A 179 5.42 -9.51 23.99
C SER A 179 6.75 -8.81 23.72
N HIS A 180 6.72 -7.53 23.29
CA HIS A 180 7.91 -6.76 22.94
C HIS A 180 7.89 -5.42 23.67
N GLU A 181 9.05 -5.00 24.18
CA GLU A 181 9.23 -3.70 24.86
C GLU A 181 9.10 -2.54 23.89
N GLU A 182 9.68 -2.68 22.68
CA GLU A 182 9.53 -1.72 21.61
C GLU A 182 8.23 -1.99 20.85
N ALA A 183 7.22 -1.20 21.17
CA ALA A 183 5.91 -1.33 20.55
C ALA A 183 5.88 -0.85 19.09
N LEU A 184 5.14 -1.55 18.26
CA LEU A 184 4.73 -1.03 16.95
C LEU A 184 3.65 0.04 17.14
N PRO A 185 3.56 1.03 16.22
CA PRO A 185 2.43 1.96 16.22
C PRO A 185 1.10 1.22 16.23
N THR A 186 0.19 1.62 17.11
CA THR A 186 -1.12 0.95 17.30
C THR A 186 -1.95 0.91 16.02
N VAL A 187 -1.73 1.86 15.12
CA VAL A 187 -2.41 2.00 13.82
C VAL A 187 -1.57 1.39 12.67
N THR A 188 -0.78 0.35 12.95
CA THR A 188 -0.05 -0.36 11.89
C THR A 188 -1.01 -1.19 11.05
N THR A 189 -1.07 -0.88 9.75
CA THR A 189 -1.98 -1.45 8.76
C THR A 189 -1.21 -1.79 7.48
N PRO A 190 -1.80 -2.47 6.49
CA PRO A 190 -1.19 -2.64 5.17
C PRO A 190 -0.74 -1.31 4.54
N HIS A 191 -1.47 -0.22 4.82
CA HIS A 191 -1.08 1.11 4.34
C HIS A 191 0.20 1.62 5.03
N THR A 192 0.42 1.27 6.29
CA THR A 192 1.69 1.55 6.99
C THR A 192 2.86 0.85 6.32
N LEU A 193 2.71 -0.41 5.89
CA LEU A 193 3.77 -1.12 5.16
C LEU A 193 4.10 -0.46 3.81
N ARG A 194 3.08 -0.02 3.08
CA ARG A 194 3.28 0.77 1.86
C ARG A 194 3.99 2.10 2.16
N HIS A 195 3.65 2.75 3.26
CA HIS A 195 4.32 3.98 3.73
C HIS A 195 5.79 3.70 4.04
N THR A 196 6.07 2.60 4.75
CA THR A 196 7.43 2.14 5.06
C THR A 196 8.24 1.90 3.79
N PHE A 197 7.70 1.18 2.80
CA PHE A 197 8.36 0.99 1.50
C PHE A 197 8.73 2.33 0.85
N CYS A 198 7.77 3.27 0.78
CA CYS A 198 8.00 4.57 0.15
C CYS A 198 9.10 5.37 0.87
N THR A 199 9.07 5.38 2.21
CA THR A 199 10.08 6.04 3.03
C THR A 199 11.46 5.39 2.86
N ASN A 200 11.54 4.05 2.87
CA ASN A 200 12.79 3.32 2.68
C ASN A 200 13.41 3.62 1.32
N MET A 201 12.61 3.66 0.25
CA MET A 201 13.08 3.98 -1.10
C MET A 201 13.53 5.46 -1.20
N ALA A 202 12.80 6.38 -0.59
CA ALA A 202 13.18 7.79 -0.53
C ALA A 202 14.51 7.98 0.21
N ASN A 203 14.67 7.36 1.39
CA ASN A 203 15.89 7.41 2.20
C ASN A 203 17.08 6.73 1.51
N ALA A 204 16.83 5.73 0.68
CA ALA A 204 17.85 5.10 -0.17
C ALA A 204 18.27 5.96 -1.39
N GLY A 205 17.68 7.17 -1.56
CA GLY A 205 18.02 8.09 -2.63
C GLY A 205 17.37 7.76 -3.98
N MET A 206 16.27 7.00 -4.01
CA MET A 206 15.56 6.75 -5.25
C MET A 206 15.06 8.05 -5.88
N ASN A 207 15.19 8.20 -7.21
CA ASN A 207 14.66 9.36 -7.90
C ASN A 207 13.15 9.53 -7.62
N PRO A 208 12.66 10.75 -7.21
CA PRO A 208 11.25 10.98 -6.87
C PRO A 208 10.26 10.61 -7.98
N LYS A 209 10.63 10.79 -9.26
CA LYS A 209 9.78 10.39 -10.40
C LYS A 209 9.71 8.87 -10.55
N ALA A 210 10.81 8.16 -10.33
CA ALA A 210 10.82 6.71 -10.33
C ALA A 210 9.96 6.17 -9.17
N LEU A 211 10.09 6.75 -7.96
CA LEU A 211 9.26 6.37 -6.83
C LEU A 211 7.77 6.70 -7.05
N GLN A 212 7.46 7.86 -7.65
CA GLN A 212 6.09 8.22 -8.05
C GLN A 212 5.48 7.14 -8.94
N TYR A 213 6.24 6.68 -9.95
CA TYR A 213 5.80 5.62 -10.87
C TYR A 213 5.53 4.31 -10.10
N LEU A 214 6.48 3.82 -9.30
CA LEU A 214 6.33 2.58 -8.53
C LEU A 214 5.14 2.63 -7.58
N MET A 215 4.92 3.78 -6.93
CA MET A 215 3.81 3.98 -6.01
C MET A 215 2.46 4.19 -6.73
N GLY A 216 2.46 4.49 -8.02
CA GLY A 216 1.24 4.84 -8.75
C GLY A 216 0.55 6.08 -8.17
N HIS A 217 1.34 7.10 -7.81
CA HIS A 217 0.82 8.37 -7.30
C HIS A 217 0.45 9.29 -8.46
N ALA A 218 -0.79 9.74 -8.50
CA ALA A 218 -1.28 10.66 -9.52
C ALA A 218 -0.59 12.04 -9.46
N ASN A 219 -0.22 12.48 -8.23
CA ASN A 219 0.46 13.75 -8.00
C ASN A 219 1.83 13.50 -7.36
N ILE A 220 2.87 14.13 -7.92
CA ILE A 220 4.26 14.06 -7.41
C ILE A 220 4.37 14.57 -5.96
N THR A 221 3.55 15.53 -5.55
CA THR A 221 3.55 16.07 -4.18
C THR A 221 3.32 14.97 -3.15
N MET A 222 2.51 13.96 -3.47
CA MET A 222 2.31 12.79 -2.60
C MET A 222 3.62 12.03 -2.36
N THR A 223 4.51 12.00 -3.34
CA THR A 223 5.81 11.34 -3.25
C THR A 223 6.83 12.24 -2.57
N LEU A 224 6.85 13.54 -2.90
CA LEU A 224 7.82 14.50 -2.36
C LEU A 224 7.71 14.66 -0.84
N ASN A 225 6.53 14.43 -0.25
CA ASN A 225 6.37 14.45 1.21
C ASN A 225 7.27 13.44 1.93
N TYR A 226 7.73 12.38 1.25
CA TYR A 226 8.68 11.40 1.80
C TYR A 226 10.14 11.87 1.73
N TYR A 227 10.43 12.91 0.95
CA TYR A 227 11.76 13.53 0.81
C TYR A 227 11.90 14.82 1.63
N ALA A 228 10.91 15.17 2.45
CA ALA A 228 10.83 16.47 3.15
C ALA A 228 11.88 16.67 4.26
N HIS A 229 12.71 15.69 4.55
CA HIS A 229 13.74 15.73 5.59
C HIS A 229 15.17 15.84 5.03
N ALA A 230 15.34 16.53 3.89
CA ALA A 230 16.68 16.78 3.36
C ALA A 230 17.43 17.74 4.33
N THR A 231 18.49 17.22 4.95
CA THR A 231 19.46 18.03 5.75
C THR A 231 20.60 18.48 4.86
N PHE A 232 21.37 19.47 5.32
CA PHE A 232 22.59 19.88 4.63
C PHE A 232 23.54 18.70 4.40
N ASP A 233 23.69 17.81 5.39
CA ASP A 233 24.57 16.64 5.31
C ASP A 233 24.10 15.66 4.22
N SER A 234 22.79 15.44 4.08
CA SER A 234 22.24 14.60 3.01
C SER A 234 22.44 15.23 1.63
N ALA A 235 22.28 16.55 1.52
CA ALA A 235 22.52 17.29 0.28
C ALA A 235 24.00 17.26 -0.11
N GLN A 236 24.91 17.39 0.86
CA GLN A 236 26.34 17.34 0.66
C GLN A 236 26.78 15.93 0.20
N ALA A 237 26.30 14.88 0.86
CA ALA A 237 26.59 13.50 0.47
C ALA A 237 26.13 13.21 -0.96
N GLU A 238 24.92 13.64 -1.32
CA GLU A 238 24.38 13.48 -2.67
C GLU A 238 25.18 14.28 -3.72
N PHE A 239 25.56 15.50 -3.39
CA PHE A 239 26.42 16.31 -4.27
C PHE A 239 27.73 15.59 -4.58
N PHE A 240 28.44 15.09 -3.56
CA PHE A 240 29.71 14.39 -3.78
C PHE A 240 29.53 13.08 -4.54
N ARG A 241 28.43 12.37 -4.30
CA ARG A 241 28.11 11.14 -5.07
C ARG A 241 27.93 11.40 -6.57
N LEU A 242 27.35 12.56 -6.94
CA LEU A 242 27.09 12.93 -8.34
C LEU A 242 28.27 13.64 -9.00
N ALA A 243 29.16 14.26 -8.22
CA ALA A 243 30.32 15.01 -8.71
C ALA A 243 31.60 14.16 -8.84
N ALA A 244 31.57 12.89 -8.42
CA ALA A 244 32.65 11.92 -8.55
C ALA A 244 32.53 11.13 -9.86
#